data_a2428a200bb35dd7cbefa19f47c04e96
#
_entry.id   a2428a200bb35dd7cbefa19f47c04e96
#
_cell.length_a   1.000
_cell.length_b   1.000
_cell.length_c   1.000
_cell.angle_alpha   90.00
_cell.angle_beta   90.00
_cell.angle_gamma   90.00
#
_symmetry.space_group_name_H-M   'P 1'
#
loop_
_entity.id
_entity.type
_entity.pdbx_description
1 polymer ?
#
loop_
_entity_poly.entity_id
_entity_poly.type
_entity_poly.pdbx_seq_one_letter_code
_entity_poly.pdbx_strand_id
1 'polypeptide(L)'
;MIKLIASDMDGTLINSSHQISSGNLSAIRRAQESGIEFAIATGRDYSMVKPFLDKYELKCEAIVMNGAEYRDCNGEVIESIGIEKSKVKAVIEEILKESSIVDIYTSEGIFTTKYSKEDFDNAVNRIKEFNKEMTKDNIIKLLTEIREKMIEFHIEDIDKMISSEIVFYKIITSHKDKYIIRNLKKKINEIGGLAVASTSEYDIEVNDIQAQKGLILAKVAEMKGIEKDEVMVLGDSFNDYSMFTEFKNSYAMKNAIDEIKKIATYITETNNNDGVGKAIEKVLNMQ
;
A
#
# COMPACT_ATOMS: atom_id res chain seq x y z
N MET A 1 -8.79 19.33 -17.30
CA MET A 1 -9.31 18.00 -17.71
C MET A 1 -8.43 16.94 -17.07
N ILE A 2 -9.01 15.91 -16.42
CA ILE A 2 -8.23 14.82 -15.80
C ILE A 2 -7.62 13.95 -16.90
N LYS A 3 -6.33 13.61 -16.75
CA LYS A 3 -5.56 12.76 -17.66
C LYS A 3 -5.06 11.47 -16.99
N LEU A 4 -4.90 11.49 -15.66
CA LEU A 4 -4.43 10.35 -14.88
C LEU A 4 -5.28 10.19 -13.62
N ILE A 5 -5.72 8.96 -13.34
CA ILE A 5 -6.43 8.60 -12.11
C ILE A 5 -5.57 7.58 -11.38
N ALA A 6 -5.25 7.85 -10.12
CA ALA A 6 -4.55 6.91 -9.25
C ALA A 6 -5.45 6.50 -8.08
N SER A 7 -5.61 5.20 -7.88
CA SER A 7 -6.46 4.64 -6.83
C SER A 7 -5.65 3.72 -5.92
N ASP A 8 -5.82 3.91 -4.61
CA ASP A 8 -5.48 2.86 -3.67
C ASP A 8 -6.31 1.60 -3.89
N MET A 9 -5.86 0.47 -3.37
CA MET A 9 -6.53 -0.83 -3.51
C MET A 9 -7.41 -1.18 -2.31
N ASP A 10 -6.80 -1.38 -1.15
CA ASP A 10 -7.45 -1.94 0.03
C ASP A 10 -8.30 -0.88 0.74
N GLY A 11 -9.61 -1.12 0.86
CA GLY A 11 -10.53 -0.12 1.40
C GLY A 11 -10.93 0.97 0.39
N THR A 12 -10.37 0.94 -0.83
CA THR A 12 -10.67 1.90 -1.90
C THR A 12 -11.21 1.20 -3.15
N LEU A 13 -10.36 0.61 -3.97
CA LEU A 13 -10.77 -0.06 -5.22
C LEU A 13 -11.41 -1.42 -4.95
N ILE A 14 -10.89 -2.14 -3.96
CA ILE A 14 -11.31 -3.50 -3.59
C ILE A 14 -12.36 -3.42 -2.47
N ASN A 15 -13.46 -4.14 -2.66
CA ASN A 15 -14.53 -4.27 -1.67
C ASN A 15 -14.17 -5.27 -0.54
N SER A 16 -15.04 -5.39 0.47
CA SER A 16 -14.87 -6.31 1.60
C SER A 16 -14.82 -7.79 1.21
N SER A 17 -15.27 -8.15 0.00
CA SER A 17 -15.16 -9.50 -0.57
C SER A 17 -13.86 -9.71 -1.35
N HIS A 18 -12.88 -8.81 -1.25
CA HIS A 18 -11.62 -8.82 -2.00
C HIS A 18 -11.81 -8.89 -3.53
N GLN A 19 -12.75 -8.08 -4.04
CA GLN A 19 -13.06 -8.01 -5.46
C GLN A 19 -13.13 -6.56 -5.92
N ILE A 20 -12.76 -6.33 -7.18
CA ILE A 20 -13.12 -5.10 -7.89
C ILE A 20 -14.57 -5.27 -8.37
N SER A 21 -15.45 -4.39 -7.96
CA SER A 21 -16.86 -4.44 -8.36
C SER A 21 -17.03 -4.17 -9.86
N SER A 22 -18.14 -4.66 -10.43
CA SER A 22 -18.46 -4.40 -11.84
C SER A 22 -18.65 -2.91 -12.13
N GLY A 23 -19.18 -2.14 -11.17
CA GLY A 23 -19.35 -0.70 -11.28
C GLY A 23 -18.01 0.05 -11.34
N ASN A 24 -17.08 -0.27 -10.43
CA ASN A 24 -15.73 0.28 -10.47
C ASN A 24 -15.02 -0.08 -11.78
N LEU A 25 -15.06 -1.35 -12.18
CA LEU A 25 -14.39 -1.82 -13.40
C LEU A 25 -14.93 -1.16 -14.67
N SER A 26 -16.26 -1.01 -14.77
CA SER A 26 -16.91 -0.34 -15.90
C SER A 26 -16.48 1.13 -16.01
N ALA A 27 -16.46 1.85 -14.88
CA ALA A 27 -16.04 3.26 -14.86
C ALA A 27 -14.56 3.44 -15.24
N ILE A 28 -13.67 2.55 -14.74
CA ILE A 28 -12.24 2.56 -15.11
C ILE A 28 -12.07 2.35 -16.62
N ARG A 29 -12.75 1.35 -17.19
CA ARG A 29 -12.67 1.08 -18.64
C ARG A 29 -13.16 2.28 -19.45
N ARG A 30 -14.27 2.89 -19.08
CA ARG A 30 -14.77 4.11 -19.73
C ARG A 30 -13.79 5.28 -19.64
N ALA A 31 -13.13 5.47 -18.50
CA ALA A 31 -12.08 6.48 -18.37
C ALA A 31 -10.92 6.19 -19.34
N GLN A 32 -10.45 4.93 -19.41
CA GLN A 32 -9.39 4.53 -20.32
C GLN A 32 -9.80 4.68 -21.80
N GLU A 33 -11.02 4.33 -22.17
CA GLU A 33 -11.58 4.57 -23.51
C GLU A 33 -11.66 6.05 -23.88
N SER A 34 -11.80 6.93 -22.87
CA SER A 34 -11.78 8.40 -23.04
C SER A 34 -10.35 8.98 -23.04
N GLY A 35 -9.31 8.13 -22.99
CA GLY A 35 -7.91 8.55 -23.02
C GLY A 35 -7.36 8.95 -21.65
N ILE A 36 -8.07 8.66 -20.55
CA ILE A 36 -7.57 8.90 -19.20
C ILE A 36 -6.79 7.66 -18.74
N GLU A 37 -5.57 7.86 -18.31
CA GLU A 37 -4.74 6.79 -17.75
C GLU A 37 -5.23 6.39 -16.36
N PHE A 38 -5.06 5.12 -16.00
CA PHE A 38 -5.39 4.60 -14.69
C PHE A 38 -4.15 3.95 -14.07
N ALA A 39 -3.88 4.23 -12.80
CA ALA A 39 -2.81 3.64 -12.03
C ALA A 39 -3.32 3.13 -10.68
N ILE A 40 -2.74 2.04 -10.20
CA ILE A 40 -2.92 1.54 -8.84
C ILE A 40 -1.79 2.12 -7.97
N ALA A 41 -2.11 2.58 -6.74
CA ALA A 41 -1.13 3.04 -5.76
C ALA A 41 -1.37 2.34 -4.41
N THR A 42 -0.56 1.33 -4.07
CA THR A 42 -0.85 0.43 -2.96
C THR A 42 0.36 0.13 -2.07
N GLY A 43 0.10 -0.29 -0.83
CA GLY A 43 1.11 -0.87 0.07
C GLY A 43 1.51 -2.30 -0.28
N ARG A 44 0.75 -2.99 -1.14
CA ARG A 44 1.06 -4.35 -1.60
C ARG A 44 2.31 -4.37 -2.47
N ASP A 45 3.01 -5.51 -2.51
CA ASP A 45 4.00 -5.78 -3.56
C ASP A 45 3.32 -6.17 -4.88
N TYR A 46 4.08 -6.13 -5.98
CA TYR A 46 3.53 -6.40 -7.31
C TYR A 46 3.01 -7.83 -7.48
N SER A 47 3.57 -8.81 -6.78
CA SER A 47 3.10 -10.20 -6.85
C SER A 47 1.69 -10.36 -6.30
N MET A 48 1.28 -9.45 -5.39
CA MET A 48 -0.09 -9.39 -4.86
C MET A 48 -1.04 -8.57 -5.74
N VAL A 49 -0.53 -7.63 -6.54
CA VAL A 49 -1.31 -6.78 -7.46
C VAL A 49 -1.62 -7.51 -8.76
N LYS A 50 -0.61 -8.14 -9.35
CA LYS A 50 -0.71 -8.80 -10.67
C LYS A 50 -1.89 -9.77 -10.82
N PRO A 51 -2.21 -10.64 -9.84
CA PRO A 51 -3.38 -11.52 -9.95
C PRO A 51 -4.71 -10.78 -10.12
N PHE A 52 -4.85 -9.56 -9.57
CA PHE A 52 -6.02 -8.72 -9.80
C PHE A 52 -6.02 -8.14 -11.21
N LEU A 53 -4.87 -7.64 -11.70
CA LEU A 53 -4.76 -7.12 -13.05
C LEU A 53 -5.12 -8.20 -14.07
N ASP A 54 -4.60 -9.41 -13.91
CA ASP A 54 -4.87 -10.55 -14.78
C ASP A 54 -6.34 -10.99 -14.72
N LYS A 55 -6.90 -11.13 -13.51
CA LYS A 55 -8.29 -11.57 -13.30
C LYS A 55 -9.31 -10.63 -13.96
N TYR A 56 -9.06 -9.33 -13.89
CA TYR A 56 -9.99 -8.31 -14.39
C TYR A 56 -9.59 -7.77 -15.76
N GLU A 57 -8.53 -8.31 -16.36
CA GLU A 57 -7.97 -7.84 -17.63
C GLU A 57 -7.75 -6.31 -17.61
N LEU A 58 -7.26 -5.82 -16.48
CA LEU A 58 -7.02 -4.40 -16.25
C LEU A 58 -5.58 -4.05 -16.59
N LYS A 59 -5.39 -3.34 -17.69
CA LYS A 59 -4.08 -2.85 -18.11
C LYS A 59 -3.85 -1.46 -17.52
N CYS A 60 -3.01 -1.37 -16.50
CA CYS A 60 -2.68 -0.10 -15.83
C CYS A 60 -1.28 -0.16 -15.22
N GLU A 61 -0.78 0.99 -14.87
CA GLU A 61 0.47 1.15 -14.11
C GLU A 61 0.25 0.83 -12.64
N ALA A 62 1.35 0.56 -11.94
CA ALA A 62 1.29 0.22 -10.51
C ALA A 62 2.42 0.90 -9.72
N ILE A 63 2.03 1.68 -8.73
CA ILE A 63 2.88 2.18 -7.66
C ILE A 63 2.67 1.23 -6.48
N VAL A 64 3.68 0.45 -6.13
CA VAL A 64 3.60 -0.62 -5.14
C VAL A 64 4.52 -0.38 -3.96
N MET A 65 4.32 -1.15 -2.87
CA MET A 65 5.07 -1.02 -1.62
C MET A 65 5.14 0.43 -1.11
N ASN A 66 3.98 1.14 -1.13
CA ASN A 66 3.82 2.54 -0.72
C ASN A 66 4.63 3.57 -1.56
N GLY A 67 5.08 3.20 -2.76
CA GLY A 67 5.91 4.04 -3.62
C GLY A 67 7.38 3.60 -3.68
N ALA A 68 7.73 2.46 -3.09
CA ALA A 68 9.09 1.93 -3.24
C ALA A 68 9.37 1.38 -4.65
N GLU A 69 8.35 1.02 -5.40
CA GLU A 69 8.46 0.67 -6.82
C GLU A 69 7.34 1.30 -7.65
N TYR A 70 7.72 1.78 -8.84
CA TYR A 70 6.79 2.12 -9.92
C TYR A 70 7.01 1.19 -11.11
N ARG A 71 5.92 0.61 -11.60
CA ARG A 71 5.89 -0.31 -12.73
C ARG A 71 4.97 0.19 -13.82
N ASP A 72 5.42 -0.01 -15.06
CA ASP A 72 4.60 0.27 -16.24
C ASP A 72 3.43 -0.72 -16.40
N CYS A 73 2.61 -0.51 -17.41
CA CYS A 73 1.46 -1.37 -17.72
C CYS A 73 1.83 -2.79 -18.22
N ASN A 74 3.11 -3.08 -18.46
CA ASN A 74 3.61 -4.42 -18.77
C ASN A 74 4.19 -5.11 -17.53
N GLY A 75 4.29 -4.37 -16.40
CA GLY A 75 4.84 -4.85 -15.13
C GLY A 75 6.35 -4.66 -15.00
N GLU A 76 6.99 -3.96 -15.95
CA GLU A 76 8.42 -3.64 -15.88
C GLU A 76 8.68 -2.56 -14.84
N VAL A 77 9.74 -2.73 -14.05
CA VAL A 77 10.16 -1.75 -13.04
C VAL A 77 10.78 -0.55 -13.74
N ILE A 78 10.15 0.61 -13.60
CA ILE A 78 10.64 1.89 -14.15
C ILE A 78 11.45 2.66 -13.12
N GLU A 79 11.03 2.62 -11.85
CA GLU A 79 11.72 3.26 -10.75
C GLU A 79 11.63 2.41 -9.49
N SER A 80 12.70 2.39 -8.69
CA SER A 80 12.68 1.79 -7.37
C SER A 80 13.46 2.64 -6.37
N ILE A 81 12.95 2.72 -5.14
CA ILE A 81 13.54 3.46 -4.03
C ILE A 81 13.67 2.53 -2.84
N GLY A 82 14.90 2.21 -2.48
CA GLY A 82 15.22 1.39 -1.32
C GLY A 82 15.51 2.22 -0.08
N ILE A 83 15.28 1.62 1.09
CA ILE A 83 15.73 2.15 2.38
C ILE A 83 17.26 2.11 2.41
N GLU A 84 17.86 3.19 2.87
CA GLU A 84 19.32 3.24 3.06
C GLU A 84 19.78 2.12 4.02
N LYS A 85 20.72 1.30 3.57
CA LYS A 85 21.17 0.09 4.30
C LYS A 85 21.65 0.37 5.73
N SER A 86 22.22 1.54 5.98
CA SER A 86 22.62 2.00 7.31
C SER A 86 21.43 2.10 8.28
N LYS A 87 20.23 2.37 7.78
CA LYS A 87 19.00 2.53 8.56
C LYS A 87 18.26 1.21 8.75
N VAL A 88 18.39 0.25 7.80
CA VAL A 88 17.72 -1.04 7.86
C VAL A 88 17.99 -1.75 9.18
N LYS A 89 19.27 -1.86 9.56
CA LYS A 89 19.68 -2.51 10.80
C LYS A 89 19.08 -1.83 12.03
N ALA A 90 19.17 -0.49 12.10
CA ALA A 90 18.65 0.28 13.21
C ALA A 90 17.13 0.12 13.38
N VAL A 91 16.38 0.09 12.26
CA VAL A 91 14.93 -0.15 12.27
C VAL A 91 14.61 -1.54 12.81
N ILE A 92 15.28 -2.57 12.31
CA ILE A 92 15.07 -3.96 12.73
C ILE A 92 15.42 -4.14 14.21
N GLU A 93 16.55 -3.59 14.66
CA GLU A 93 16.96 -3.64 16.08
C GLU A 93 15.94 -2.96 17.01
N GLU A 94 15.37 -1.81 16.60
CA GLU A 94 14.31 -1.18 17.40
C GLU A 94 13.03 -2.01 17.45
N ILE A 95 12.63 -2.60 16.32
CA ILE A 95 11.46 -3.47 16.26
C ILE A 95 11.63 -4.69 17.18
N LEU A 96 12.77 -5.37 17.11
CA LEU A 96 13.03 -6.61 17.84
C LEU A 96 13.16 -6.43 19.37
N LYS A 97 13.28 -5.21 19.86
CA LYS A 97 13.18 -4.93 21.32
C LYS A 97 11.77 -5.13 21.86
N GLU A 98 10.75 -4.97 21.01
CA GLU A 98 9.34 -4.89 21.41
C GLU A 98 8.46 -5.92 20.70
N SER A 99 8.86 -6.42 19.52
CA SER A 99 8.11 -7.36 18.69
C SER A 99 9.02 -8.45 18.13
N SER A 100 8.49 -9.67 18.03
CA SER A 100 9.19 -10.81 17.41
C SER A 100 9.03 -10.84 15.87
N ILE A 101 8.10 -10.05 15.32
CA ILE A 101 7.72 -10.12 13.92
C ILE A 101 8.39 -8.99 13.15
N VAL A 102 9.16 -9.34 12.13
CA VAL A 102 9.71 -8.41 11.14
C VAL A 102 9.56 -9.04 9.77
N ASP A 103 8.83 -8.36 8.89
CA ASP A 103 8.72 -8.72 7.48
C ASP A 103 9.47 -7.67 6.66
N ILE A 104 10.38 -8.13 5.81
CA ILE A 104 11.27 -7.26 5.01
C ILE A 104 11.01 -7.53 3.53
N TYR A 105 10.50 -6.54 2.83
CA TYR A 105 10.27 -6.57 1.38
C TYR A 105 11.54 -6.11 0.68
N THR A 106 12.06 -6.94 -0.20
CA THR A 106 13.34 -6.72 -0.88
C THR A 106 13.25 -7.02 -2.37
N SER A 107 14.34 -6.71 -3.11
CA SER A 107 14.49 -7.08 -4.52
C SER A 107 14.54 -8.60 -4.76
N GLU A 108 14.79 -9.40 -3.73
CA GLU A 108 14.91 -10.87 -3.81
C GLU A 108 13.72 -11.62 -3.18
N GLY A 109 12.68 -10.88 -2.75
CA GLY A 109 11.50 -11.45 -2.14
C GLY A 109 11.21 -10.88 -0.76
N ILE A 110 10.29 -11.53 -0.06
CA ILE A 110 9.87 -11.12 1.28
C ILE A 110 10.54 -12.03 2.30
N PHE A 111 11.37 -11.41 3.13
CA PHE A 111 12.01 -12.10 4.26
C PHE A 111 11.20 -11.88 5.52
N THR A 112 11.12 -12.90 6.37
CA THR A 112 10.35 -12.82 7.63
C THR A 112 11.10 -13.51 8.77
N THR A 113 10.95 -12.96 9.97
CA THR A 113 11.38 -13.67 11.19
C THR A 113 10.45 -14.84 11.46
N LYS A 114 10.91 -15.80 12.27
CA LYS A 114 10.10 -16.95 12.65
C LYS A 114 8.87 -16.52 13.45
N TYR A 115 7.71 -16.81 12.91
CA TYR A 115 6.43 -16.60 13.61
C TYR A 115 6.18 -17.72 14.63
N SER A 116 5.81 -17.35 15.84
CA SER A 116 5.23 -18.29 16.79
C SER A 116 3.78 -18.63 16.40
N LYS A 117 3.26 -19.71 16.97
CA LYS A 117 1.83 -20.03 16.82
C LYS A 117 0.94 -18.91 17.39
N GLU A 118 1.37 -18.27 18.48
CA GLU A 118 0.64 -17.14 19.08
C GLU A 118 0.59 -15.95 18.14
N ASP A 119 1.67 -15.63 17.46
CA ASP A 119 1.72 -14.53 16.48
C ASP A 119 0.76 -14.79 15.30
N PHE A 120 0.73 -16.04 14.82
CA PHE A 120 -0.20 -16.45 13.77
C PHE A 120 -1.66 -16.32 14.21
N ASP A 121 -2.00 -16.84 15.39
CA ASP A 121 -3.36 -16.75 15.94
C ASP A 121 -3.77 -15.29 16.18
N ASN A 122 -2.86 -14.44 16.63
CA ASN A 122 -3.09 -12.99 16.79
C ASN A 122 -3.35 -12.31 15.44
N ALA A 123 -2.61 -12.64 14.39
CA ALA A 123 -2.82 -12.13 13.05
C ALA A 123 -4.21 -12.54 12.50
N VAL A 124 -4.60 -13.81 12.68
CA VAL A 124 -5.92 -14.33 12.29
C VAL A 124 -7.04 -13.56 13.01
N ASN A 125 -6.92 -13.39 14.31
CA ASN A 125 -7.95 -12.69 15.11
C ASN A 125 -8.07 -11.22 14.70
N ARG A 126 -6.93 -10.54 14.49
CA ARG A 126 -6.88 -9.15 14.04
C ARG A 126 -7.58 -8.97 12.69
N ILE A 127 -7.25 -9.78 11.69
CA ILE A 127 -7.90 -9.71 10.38
C ILE A 127 -9.41 -9.95 10.53
N LYS A 128 -9.83 -10.87 11.40
CA LYS A 128 -11.24 -11.14 11.64
C LYS A 128 -11.99 -9.97 12.27
N GLU A 129 -11.34 -9.20 13.14
CA GLU A 129 -11.92 -7.99 13.74
C GLU A 129 -12.17 -6.90 12.68
N PHE A 130 -11.22 -6.69 11.77
CA PHE A 130 -11.34 -5.69 10.70
C PHE A 130 -12.19 -6.17 9.54
N ASN A 131 -12.20 -7.48 9.25
CA ASN A 131 -12.99 -8.06 8.17
C ASN A 131 -14.00 -9.07 8.71
N LYS A 132 -15.12 -8.56 9.22
CA LYS A 132 -16.17 -9.36 9.84
C LYS A 132 -16.84 -10.37 8.89
N GLU A 133 -16.83 -10.08 7.59
CA GLU A 133 -17.45 -10.93 6.57
C GLU A 133 -16.58 -12.14 6.21
N MET A 134 -15.24 -12.03 6.35
CA MET A 134 -14.33 -13.12 6.04
C MET A 134 -14.38 -14.22 7.10
N THR A 135 -14.51 -15.48 6.69
CA THR A 135 -14.50 -16.60 7.63
C THR A 135 -13.10 -16.82 8.20
N LYS A 136 -13.00 -17.37 9.41
CA LYS A 136 -11.71 -17.67 10.04
C LYS A 136 -10.85 -18.60 9.18
N ASP A 137 -11.48 -19.61 8.56
CA ASP A 137 -10.79 -20.56 7.69
C ASP A 137 -10.21 -19.91 6.44
N ASN A 138 -10.92 -18.96 5.84
CA ASN A 138 -10.43 -18.19 4.70
C ASN A 138 -9.25 -17.29 5.09
N ILE A 139 -9.27 -16.70 6.29
CA ILE A 139 -8.16 -15.91 6.82
C ILE A 139 -6.93 -16.80 7.05
N ILE A 140 -7.12 -17.96 7.67
CA ILE A 140 -6.03 -18.94 7.90
C ILE A 140 -5.41 -19.36 6.58
N LYS A 141 -6.24 -19.70 5.59
CA LYS A 141 -5.78 -20.10 4.26
C LYS A 141 -4.97 -18.96 3.60
N LEU A 142 -5.50 -17.74 3.59
CA LEU A 142 -4.82 -16.57 3.04
C LEU A 142 -3.44 -16.34 3.70
N LEU A 143 -3.40 -16.32 5.03
CA LEU A 143 -2.15 -16.11 5.77
C LEU A 143 -1.14 -17.22 5.52
N THR A 144 -1.61 -18.47 5.41
CA THR A 144 -0.74 -19.61 5.10
C THR A 144 -0.13 -19.46 3.70
N GLU A 145 -0.95 -19.17 2.68
CA GLU A 145 -0.49 -18.95 1.30
C GLU A 145 0.51 -17.79 1.16
N ILE A 146 0.31 -16.71 1.93
CA ILE A 146 1.24 -15.58 1.96
C ILE A 146 2.58 -16.04 2.57
N ARG A 147 2.54 -16.74 3.71
CA ARG A 147 3.74 -17.14 4.43
C ARG A 147 4.57 -18.21 3.71
N GLU A 148 3.92 -19.12 2.98
CA GLU A 148 4.63 -20.13 2.16
C GLU A 148 5.53 -19.49 1.08
N LYS A 149 5.26 -18.22 0.73
CA LYS A 149 6.06 -17.43 -0.23
C LYS A 149 7.15 -16.60 0.43
N MET A 150 7.17 -16.51 1.77
CA MET A 150 8.16 -15.75 2.50
C MET A 150 9.39 -16.59 2.80
N ILE A 151 10.54 -15.94 2.86
CA ILE A 151 11.83 -16.55 3.16
C ILE A 151 12.12 -16.32 4.65
N GLU A 152 12.16 -17.40 5.45
CA GLU A 152 12.53 -17.27 6.87
C GLU A 152 14.01 -16.85 6.99
N PHE A 153 14.29 -15.83 7.79
CA PHE A 153 15.65 -15.39 8.09
C PHE A 153 15.91 -15.33 9.59
N HIS A 154 17.17 -15.45 9.97
CA HIS A 154 17.62 -15.25 11.35
C HIS A 154 18.25 -13.85 11.48
N ILE A 155 18.06 -13.21 12.62
CA ILE A 155 18.55 -11.83 12.82
C ILE A 155 20.08 -11.75 12.70
N GLU A 156 20.79 -12.84 13.00
CA GLU A 156 22.25 -12.94 12.85
C GLU A 156 22.70 -12.80 11.37
N ASP A 157 21.81 -13.07 10.42
CA ASP A 157 22.09 -12.96 8.99
C ASP A 157 21.89 -11.53 8.46
N ILE A 158 21.35 -10.60 9.25
CA ILE A 158 21.01 -9.25 8.76
C ILE A 158 22.23 -8.49 8.24
N ASP A 159 23.38 -8.61 8.87
CA ASP A 159 24.60 -7.95 8.42
C ASP A 159 25.08 -8.51 7.07
N LYS A 160 24.89 -9.79 6.81
CA LYS A 160 25.17 -10.41 5.52
C LYS A 160 24.20 -9.91 4.44
N MET A 161 22.90 -9.82 4.77
CA MET A 161 21.91 -9.26 3.85
C MET A 161 22.21 -7.78 3.52
N ILE A 162 22.57 -6.97 4.51
CA ILE A 162 22.93 -5.56 4.32
C ILE A 162 24.19 -5.40 3.45
N SER A 163 25.15 -6.32 3.59
CA SER A 163 26.41 -6.31 2.82
C SER A 163 26.24 -6.83 1.38
N SER A 164 25.10 -7.43 1.04
CA SER A 164 24.80 -7.93 -0.31
C SER A 164 24.27 -6.83 -1.24
N GLU A 165 23.94 -7.16 -2.49
CA GLU A 165 23.32 -6.25 -3.45
C GLU A 165 21.80 -6.11 -3.28
N ILE A 166 21.21 -6.75 -2.25
CA ILE A 166 19.76 -6.68 -1.95
C ILE A 166 19.33 -5.24 -1.71
N VAL A 167 18.25 -4.83 -2.36
CA VAL A 167 17.56 -3.57 -2.11
C VAL A 167 16.43 -3.82 -1.12
N PHE A 168 16.34 -3.01 -0.07
CA PHE A 168 15.33 -3.10 0.97
C PHE A 168 14.24 -2.06 0.70
N TYR A 169 13.04 -2.49 0.36
CA TYR A 169 11.95 -1.59 -0.04
C TYR A 169 11.05 -1.17 1.11
N LYS A 170 10.70 -2.14 1.95
CA LYS A 170 9.75 -1.92 3.05
C LYS A 170 10.02 -2.87 4.21
N ILE A 171 9.86 -2.38 5.43
CA ILE A 171 9.92 -3.19 6.66
C ILE A 171 8.56 -3.06 7.35
N ILE A 172 7.99 -4.20 7.73
CA ILE A 172 6.70 -4.24 8.44
C ILE A 172 6.89 -4.93 9.79
N THR A 173 6.21 -4.41 10.78
CA THR A 173 5.99 -5.12 12.04
C THR A 173 4.57 -4.91 12.53
N SER A 174 4.11 -5.83 13.38
CA SER A 174 2.83 -5.71 14.06
C SER A 174 2.93 -6.18 15.50
N HIS A 175 2.09 -5.63 16.37
CA HIS A 175 2.01 -6.03 17.77
C HIS A 175 0.56 -5.96 18.27
N LYS A 176 0.19 -6.85 19.21
CA LYS A 176 -1.17 -6.89 19.81
C LYS A 176 -1.48 -5.66 20.68
N ASP A 177 -0.46 -4.99 21.19
CA ASP A 177 -0.58 -3.77 22.01
C ASP A 177 -0.28 -2.54 21.17
N LYS A 178 -1.29 -1.73 20.91
CA LYS A 178 -1.18 -0.48 20.17
C LYS A 178 -0.28 0.57 20.80
N TYR A 179 -0.07 0.52 22.13
CA TYR A 179 0.85 1.44 22.80
C TYR A 179 2.30 1.13 22.44
N ILE A 180 2.65 -0.15 22.29
CA ILE A 180 3.96 -0.57 21.78
C ILE A 180 4.16 -0.05 20.36
N ILE A 181 3.18 -0.25 19.47
CA ILE A 181 3.23 0.26 18.09
C ILE A 181 3.42 1.79 18.07
N ARG A 182 2.68 2.52 18.90
CA ARG A 182 2.82 3.98 18.99
C ARG A 182 4.23 4.42 19.45
N ASN A 183 4.81 3.70 20.41
CA ASN A 183 6.17 3.99 20.90
C ASN A 183 7.23 3.65 19.86
N LEU A 184 7.11 2.48 19.20
CA LEU A 184 7.99 2.09 18.09
C LEU A 184 7.96 3.11 16.96
N LYS A 185 6.77 3.57 16.56
CA LYS A 185 6.62 4.61 15.55
C LYS A 185 7.39 5.89 15.88
N LYS A 186 7.39 6.31 17.15
CA LYS A 186 8.20 7.47 17.59
C LYS A 186 9.68 7.20 17.46
N LYS A 187 10.16 6.07 18.00
CA LYS A 187 11.58 5.68 17.97
C LYS A 187 12.11 5.55 16.55
N ILE A 188 11.33 4.93 15.65
CA ILE A 188 11.72 4.76 14.24
C ILE A 188 11.76 6.12 13.51
N ASN A 189 10.83 7.03 13.80
CA ASN A 189 10.86 8.39 13.26
C ASN A 189 12.11 9.18 13.71
N GLU A 190 12.66 8.92 14.90
CA GLU A 190 13.88 9.56 15.41
C GLU A 190 15.14 9.14 14.61
N ILE A 191 15.11 7.99 13.91
CA ILE A 191 16.19 7.55 13.01
C ILE A 191 16.35 8.55 11.84
N GLY A 192 15.24 9.12 11.39
CA GLY A 192 15.21 10.12 10.31
C GLY A 192 15.36 9.56 8.90
N GLY A 193 14.84 10.29 7.93
CA GLY A 193 14.87 9.88 6.51
C GLY A 193 14.04 8.65 6.17
N LEU A 194 13.02 8.36 6.99
CA LEU A 194 12.09 7.25 6.83
C LEU A 194 10.64 7.77 6.78
N ALA A 195 9.82 7.14 5.97
CA ALA A 195 8.38 7.29 5.99
C ALA A 195 7.78 6.16 6.83
N VAL A 196 7.13 6.52 7.93
CA VAL A 196 6.54 5.56 8.88
C VAL A 196 5.02 5.67 8.81
N ALA A 197 4.42 4.76 8.06
CA ALA A 197 2.96 4.65 7.89
C ALA A 197 2.38 3.54 8.78
N SER A 198 1.07 3.42 8.75
CA SER A 198 0.32 2.33 9.39
C SER A 198 -0.97 2.10 8.60
N THR A 199 -1.39 0.87 8.49
CA THR A 199 -2.73 0.51 7.97
C THR A 199 -3.73 0.35 9.10
N SER A 200 -3.24 0.15 10.33
CA SER A 200 -4.04 0.03 11.54
C SER A 200 -3.31 0.58 12.77
N GLU A 201 -3.96 0.59 13.93
CA GLU A 201 -3.30 0.91 15.22
C GLU A 201 -2.30 -0.17 15.72
N TYR A 202 -2.21 -1.31 15.02
CA TYR A 202 -1.48 -2.51 15.43
C TYR A 202 -0.30 -2.85 14.51
N ASP A 203 0.02 -2.00 13.55
CA ASP A 203 1.13 -2.22 12.60
C ASP A 203 1.92 -0.95 12.32
N ILE A 204 3.12 -1.16 11.80
CA ILE A 204 3.98 -0.11 11.25
C ILE A 204 4.52 -0.61 9.92
N GLU A 205 4.48 0.25 8.93
CA GLU A 205 5.15 0.11 7.64
C GLU A 205 6.21 1.18 7.52
N VAL A 206 7.45 0.78 7.28
CA VAL A 206 8.61 1.67 7.17
C VAL A 206 9.15 1.59 5.74
N ASN A 207 9.23 2.73 5.09
CA ASN A 207 9.82 2.91 3.77
C ASN A 207 10.91 4.01 3.82
N ASP A 208 11.65 4.21 2.74
CA ASP A 208 12.42 5.44 2.58
C ASP A 208 11.48 6.66 2.53
N ILE A 209 11.97 7.82 3.00
CA ILE A 209 11.17 9.06 3.05
C ILE A 209 10.68 9.50 1.66
N GLN A 210 11.39 9.15 0.59
CA GLN A 210 11.00 9.43 -0.79
C GLN A 210 10.02 8.40 -1.36
N ALA A 211 9.93 7.21 -0.75
CA ALA A 211 9.03 6.15 -1.17
C ALA A 211 7.64 6.36 -0.55
N GLN A 212 6.90 7.31 -1.08
CA GLN A 212 5.51 7.60 -0.70
C GLN A 212 4.64 7.66 -1.96
N LYS A 213 3.41 7.11 -1.89
CA LYS A 213 2.49 7.00 -3.03
C LYS A 213 2.34 8.32 -3.80
N GLY A 214 2.12 9.43 -3.09
CA GLY A 214 1.93 10.75 -3.71
C GLY A 214 3.20 11.31 -4.33
N LEU A 215 4.36 11.11 -3.71
CA LEU A 215 5.63 11.61 -4.24
C LEU A 215 6.01 10.89 -5.54
N ILE A 216 5.84 9.56 -5.57
CA ILE A 216 6.10 8.79 -6.79
C ILE A 216 5.08 9.10 -7.87
N LEU A 217 3.80 9.23 -7.52
CA LEU A 217 2.77 9.62 -8.48
C LEU A 217 3.05 11.01 -9.09
N ALA A 218 3.58 11.95 -8.31
CA ALA A 218 3.98 13.26 -8.81
C ALA A 218 5.12 13.16 -9.84
N LYS A 219 6.12 12.31 -9.58
CA LYS A 219 7.19 12.03 -10.55
C LYS A 219 6.65 11.36 -11.81
N VAL A 220 5.73 10.40 -11.67
CA VAL A 220 5.09 9.73 -12.81
C VAL A 220 4.32 10.73 -13.67
N ALA A 221 3.55 11.63 -13.05
CA ALA A 221 2.85 12.70 -13.76
C ALA A 221 3.82 13.62 -14.51
N GLU A 222 4.91 14.05 -13.86
CA GLU A 222 5.96 14.87 -14.48
C GLU A 222 6.60 14.16 -15.69
N MET A 223 6.99 12.88 -15.54
CA MET A 223 7.56 12.06 -16.64
C MET A 223 6.64 11.98 -17.86
N LYS A 224 5.32 12.03 -17.63
CA LYS A 224 4.29 11.98 -18.67
C LYS A 224 3.87 13.36 -19.20
N GLY A 225 4.39 14.45 -18.64
CA GLY A 225 3.96 15.80 -18.96
C GLY A 225 2.51 16.09 -18.53
N ILE A 226 2.07 15.44 -17.44
CA ILE A 226 0.72 15.63 -16.86
C ILE A 226 0.86 16.57 -15.66
N GLU A 227 0.11 17.66 -15.68
CA GLU A 227 0.10 18.64 -14.59
C GLU A 227 -0.62 18.06 -13.35
N LYS A 228 -0.22 18.49 -12.14
CA LYS A 228 -0.86 18.02 -10.89
C LYS A 228 -2.38 18.23 -10.85
N ASP A 229 -2.87 19.30 -11.49
CA ASP A 229 -4.31 19.61 -11.59
C ASP A 229 -5.05 18.67 -12.57
N GLU A 230 -4.32 17.88 -13.36
CA GLU A 230 -4.85 16.88 -14.28
C GLU A 230 -4.80 15.46 -13.71
N VAL A 231 -4.35 15.32 -12.46
CA VAL A 231 -4.30 14.03 -11.74
C VAL A 231 -5.43 13.97 -10.72
N MET A 232 -6.17 12.87 -10.71
CA MET A 232 -7.18 12.54 -9.72
C MET A 232 -6.67 11.40 -8.83
N VAL A 233 -6.86 11.50 -7.52
CA VAL A 233 -6.43 10.49 -6.56
C VAL A 233 -7.58 10.02 -5.67
N LEU A 234 -7.57 8.72 -5.32
CA LEU A 234 -8.54 8.10 -4.42
C LEU A 234 -7.83 7.26 -3.37
N GLY A 235 -8.30 7.34 -2.12
CA GLY A 235 -7.70 6.60 -1.01
C GLY A 235 -8.56 6.67 0.26
N ASP A 236 -8.13 5.95 1.31
CA ASP A 236 -8.89 5.84 2.55
C ASP A 236 -8.06 5.85 3.84
N SER A 237 -6.74 5.65 3.77
CA SER A 237 -5.94 5.47 4.98
C SER A 237 -4.63 6.28 5.00
N PHE A 238 -3.85 6.18 6.08
CA PHE A 238 -2.68 7.02 6.30
C PHE A 238 -1.57 6.88 5.25
N ASN A 239 -1.42 5.72 4.61
CA ASN A 239 -0.43 5.53 3.55
C ASN A 239 -0.81 6.26 2.26
N ASP A 240 -2.04 6.79 2.16
CA ASP A 240 -2.50 7.62 1.05
C ASP A 240 -2.27 9.12 1.30
N TYR A 241 -1.91 9.51 2.53
CA TYR A 241 -1.81 10.91 2.94
C TYR A 241 -1.02 11.77 1.95
N SER A 242 0.10 11.26 1.46
CA SER A 242 0.93 11.96 0.47
C SER A 242 0.19 12.22 -0.87
N MET A 243 -0.71 11.33 -1.30
CA MET A 243 -1.53 11.59 -2.49
C MET A 243 -2.47 12.77 -2.28
N PHE A 244 -3.07 12.88 -1.11
CA PHE A 244 -4.00 13.96 -0.78
C PHE A 244 -3.32 15.31 -0.56
N THR A 245 -2.05 15.32 -0.16
CA THR A 245 -1.27 16.56 -0.02
C THR A 245 -0.64 17.02 -1.34
N GLU A 246 -0.31 16.09 -2.23
CA GLU A 246 0.28 16.41 -3.54
C GLU A 246 -0.75 16.84 -4.60
N PHE A 247 -1.98 16.30 -4.54
CA PHE A 247 -2.98 16.46 -5.59
C PHE A 247 -4.29 17.03 -5.07
N LYS A 248 -4.76 18.10 -5.73
CA LYS A 248 -6.00 18.78 -5.35
C LYS A 248 -7.27 18.00 -5.73
N ASN A 249 -7.27 17.27 -6.87
CA ASN A 249 -8.42 16.45 -7.26
C ASN A 249 -8.44 15.14 -6.47
N SER A 250 -8.63 15.26 -5.17
CA SER A 250 -8.54 14.16 -4.21
C SER A 250 -9.91 13.75 -3.69
N TYR A 251 -10.19 12.45 -3.74
CA TYR A 251 -11.45 11.84 -3.33
C TYR A 251 -11.22 10.86 -2.19
N ALA A 252 -11.63 11.22 -0.97
CA ALA A 252 -11.66 10.29 0.14
C ALA A 252 -12.84 9.33 -0.01
N MET A 253 -12.60 8.05 0.25
CA MET A 253 -13.68 7.09 0.36
C MET A 253 -14.54 7.41 1.59
N LYS A 254 -15.85 7.12 1.55
CA LYS A 254 -16.74 7.34 2.69
C LYS A 254 -16.35 6.51 3.92
N ASN A 255 -15.73 5.35 3.69
CA ASN A 255 -15.13 4.51 4.74
C ASN A 255 -13.72 4.97 5.17
N ALA A 256 -13.16 6.02 4.58
CA ALA A 256 -11.83 6.52 4.93
C ALA A 256 -11.77 6.98 6.40
N ILE A 257 -10.55 7.00 6.95
CA ILE A 257 -10.31 7.59 8.26
C ILE A 257 -10.58 9.10 8.26
N ASP A 258 -10.91 9.65 9.41
CA ASP A 258 -11.31 11.07 9.51
C ASP A 258 -10.19 12.03 9.11
N GLU A 259 -8.93 11.65 9.33
CA GLU A 259 -7.75 12.41 8.93
C GLU A 259 -7.68 12.62 7.42
N ILE A 260 -7.94 11.58 6.64
CA ILE A 260 -7.98 11.65 5.17
C ILE A 260 -9.19 12.45 4.70
N LYS A 261 -10.38 12.22 5.28
CA LYS A 261 -11.58 13.00 4.94
C LYS A 261 -11.40 14.51 5.15
N LYS A 262 -10.63 14.92 6.17
CA LYS A 262 -10.38 16.33 6.49
C LYS A 262 -9.54 17.05 5.43
N ILE A 263 -8.61 16.35 4.78
CA ILE A 263 -7.70 16.94 3.79
C ILE A 263 -8.16 16.71 2.34
N ALA A 264 -9.10 15.80 2.12
CA ALA A 264 -9.66 15.52 0.80
C ALA A 264 -10.52 16.68 0.29
N THR A 265 -10.42 16.95 -1.01
CA THR A 265 -11.29 17.93 -1.66
C THR A 265 -12.73 17.43 -1.80
N TYR A 266 -12.89 16.14 -2.02
CA TYR A 266 -14.19 15.49 -2.20
C TYR A 266 -14.30 14.20 -1.38
N ILE A 267 -15.53 13.82 -1.05
CA ILE A 267 -15.85 12.51 -0.49
C ILE A 267 -16.72 11.77 -1.50
N THR A 268 -16.37 10.52 -1.79
CA THR A 268 -17.16 9.60 -2.62
C THR A 268 -17.87 8.55 -1.76
N GLU A 269 -18.47 7.54 -2.35
CA GLU A 269 -19.12 6.44 -1.63
C GLU A 269 -18.09 5.44 -1.06
N THR A 270 -18.57 4.41 -0.34
CA THR A 270 -17.70 3.39 0.22
C THR A 270 -17.14 2.47 -0.87
N ASN A 271 -16.07 1.75 -0.56
CA ASN A 271 -15.51 0.71 -1.41
C ASN A 271 -16.50 -0.43 -1.73
N ASN A 272 -17.52 -0.65 -0.86
CA ASN A 272 -18.61 -1.61 -1.09
C ASN A 272 -19.73 -1.07 -1.99
N ASN A 273 -19.76 0.22 -2.25
CA ASN A 273 -20.81 0.91 -2.99
C ASN A 273 -20.29 1.63 -4.24
N ASP A 274 -19.31 1.03 -4.93
CA ASP A 274 -18.71 1.55 -6.17
C ASP A 274 -18.13 2.96 -6.02
N GLY A 275 -17.51 3.28 -4.89
CA GLY A 275 -17.05 4.64 -4.60
C GLY A 275 -16.04 5.16 -5.60
N VAL A 276 -15.10 4.32 -6.07
CA VAL A 276 -14.14 4.68 -7.13
C VAL A 276 -14.88 4.95 -8.44
N GLY A 277 -15.76 4.05 -8.85
CA GLY A 277 -16.55 4.20 -10.08
C GLY A 277 -17.38 5.48 -10.09
N LYS A 278 -18.08 5.77 -8.99
CA LYS A 278 -18.90 6.99 -8.87
C LYS A 278 -18.08 8.27 -8.94
N ALA A 279 -16.88 8.27 -8.36
CA ALA A 279 -15.98 9.42 -8.46
C ALA A 279 -15.49 9.62 -9.91
N ILE A 280 -15.12 8.53 -10.59
CA ILE A 280 -14.72 8.56 -12.01
C ILE A 280 -15.86 9.06 -12.89
N GLU A 281 -17.07 8.52 -12.73
CA GLU A 281 -18.26 8.94 -13.49
C GLU A 281 -18.57 10.43 -13.32
N LYS A 282 -18.41 10.96 -12.11
CA LYS A 282 -18.57 12.40 -11.85
C LYS A 282 -17.57 13.21 -12.66
N VAL A 283 -16.32 12.78 -12.77
CA VAL A 283 -15.28 13.46 -13.55
C VAL A 283 -15.59 13.36 -15.05
N LEU A 284 -15.94 12.18 -15.57
CA LEU A 284 -16.29 11.98 -16.97
C LEU A 284 -17.48 12.86 -17.43
N ASN A 285 -18.47 13.06 -16.55
CA ASN A 285 -19.64 13.89 -16.85
C ASN A 285 -19.37 15.41 -16.78
N MET A 286 -18.22 15.84 -16.24
CA MET A 286 -17.79 17.24 -16.17
C MET A 286 -16.86 17.66 -17.31
N GLN A 287 -16.33 16.70 -18.03
CA GLN A 287 -15.43 16.89 -19.18
C GLN A 287 -16.16 16.81 -20.50
#